data_530c592ebb4f7807baff92d5f7539bc5
#
_entry.id   530c592ebb4f7807baff92d5f7539bc5
#
_cell.length_a   1.000
_cell.length_b   1.000
_cell.length_c   1.000
_cell.angle_alpha   90.00
_cell.angle_beta   90.00
_cell.angle_gamma   90.00
#
_symmetry.space_group_name_H-M   'P 1'
#
loop_
_entity.id
_entity.type
_entity.pdbx_description
1 polymer ?
#
loop_
_entity_poly.entity_id
_entity_poly.type
_entity_poly.pdbx_seq_one_letter_code
_entity_poly.pdbx_strand_id
1 'polypeptide(L)'
;MNYILYNPKANNENNDLNIINVSEEGVSVKKISLIDLDVPEFFAGLSENDKVYICGGDGTLCRFANNSYGLEMPCPIYVIRSGTGNDFLNDIGQGKNDAPKDIRRYLCDLPLVKVNGQSVRCINGAGLGVDGAVCNGVEEFKKKTNKKKANYTVIALKELGYKYKRPNAKLTVDGQVYEYSEVWAMSTMKGRFYGGGMMVAPLQDRESGKVSVMAMHGGSRLKTLAVFTKIKNGGHAAHTEMVEIIEGYEISVEFDKPCYLQIDGEVYADVSSYSVSCPRKETEIKEENEAFAEV
;
A
#
# COMPACT_ATOMS: atom_id res chain seq x y z
N MET A 1 -25.17 16.76 2.79
CA MET A 1 -24.32 17.10 3.97
C MET A 1 -22.89 16.71 3.67
N ASN A 2 -21.88 17.38 4.27
CA ASN A 2 -20.47 17.00 4.15
C ASN A 2 -20.00 16.31 5.43
N TYR A 3 -19.44 15.09 5.32
CA TYR A 3 -18.91 14.33 6.46
C TYR A 3 -17.39 14.34 6.40
N ILE A 4 -16.75 14.65 7.51
CA ILE A 4 -15.28 14.56 7.67
C ILE A 4 -14.98 13.40 8.59
N LEU A 5 -14.42 12.33 8.04
CA LEU A 5 -13.94 11.17 8.78
C LEU A 5 -12.47 11.38 9.13
N TYR A 6 -12.10 11.30 10.40
CA TYR A 6 -10.73 11.52 10.86
C TYR A 6 -10.27 10.45 11.85
N ASN A 7 -8.96 10.22 11.90
CA ASN A 7 -8.37 9.34 12.89
C ASN A 7 -7.73 10.19 14.00
N PRO A 8 -8.31 10.25 15.22
CA PRO A 8 -7.79 11.04 16.33
C PRO A 8 -6.42 10.55 16.85
N LYS A 9 -6.03 9.29 16.53
CA LYS A 9 -4.70 8.74 16.87
C LYS A 9 -3.66 8.99 15.78
N ALA A 10 -4.05 9.47 14.60
CA ALA A 10 -3.10 9.87 13.57
C ALA A 10 -2.36 11.11 14.06
N ASN A 11 -1.05 11.08 14.04
CA ASN A 11 -0.03 11.90 14.70
C ASN A 11 -0.01 13.41 14.41
N ASN A 12 -1.15 14.05 14.25
CA ASN A 12 -1.27 15.51 14.17
C ASN A 12 -2.14 15.99 15.31
N GLU A 13 -1.51 16.29 16.45
CA GLU A 13 -2.13 17.05 17.55
C GLU A 13 -2.59 18.45 17.08
N ASN A 14 -2.05 18.93 15.97
CA ASN A 14 -2.60 20.01 15.15
C ASN A 14 -3.38 19.40 13.98
N ASN A 15 -4.44 18.66 14.29
CA ASN A 15 -5.55 18.52 13.35
C ASN A 15 -6.21 19.91 13.24
N ASP A 16 -5.54 20.84 12.60
CA ASP A 16 -6.15 22.04 12.05
C ASP A 16 -7.12 21.60 10.95
N LEU A 17 -8.23 20.98 11.45
CA LEU A 17 -9.43 20.74 10.65
C LEU A 17 -9.99 22.05 10.07
N ASN A 18 -9.37 23.18 10.44
CA ASN A 18 -9.60 24.51 9.88
C ASN A 18 -9.01 24.70 8.48
N ILE A 19 -8.08 23.81 8.06
CA ILE A 19 -7.48 23.88 6.70
C ILE A 19 -8.43 23.27 5.64
N ILE A 20 -9.46 22.55 6.08
CA ILE A 20 -10.40 21.93 5.17
C ILE A 20 -11.55 22.93 4.96
N ASN A 21 -11.40 23.83 4.02
CA ASN A 21 -12.53 24.56 3.42
C ASN A 21 -13.42 23.57 2.64
N VAL A 22 -14.03 22.63 3.37
CA VAL A 22 -15.11 21.76 2.87
C VAL A 22 -16.46 22.47 3.01
N SER A 23 -16.44 23.68 3.56
CA SER A 23 -17.62 24.53 3.70
C SER A 23 -18.00 25.13 2.36
N GLU A 24 -18.89 24.46 1.66
CA GLU A 24 -19.71 25.07 0.64
C GLU A 24 -20.79 25.91 1.33
N GLU A 25 -21.08 27.09 0.80
CA GLU A 25 -22.08 28.00 1.38
C GLU A 25 -23.45 27.28 1.48
N GLY A 26 -24.01 27.21 2.71
CA GLY A 26 -25.28 26.51 2.96
C GLY A 26 -25.20 24.99 3.18
N VAL A 27 -24.01 24.37 3.18
CA VAL A 27 -23.85 22.93 3.43
C VAL A 27 -23.35 22.67 4.84
N SER A 28 -24.08 21.88 5.62
CA SER A 28 -23.69 21.47 6.98
C SER A 28 -22.52 20.48 6.92
N VAL A 29 -21.56 20.64 7.86
CA VAL A 29 -20.39 19.76 8.00
C VAL A 29 -20.44 18.99 9.31
N LYS A 30 -20.32 17.66 9.27
CA LYS A 30 -20.27 16.79 10.45
C LYS A 30 -18.91 16.08 10.53
N LYS A 31 -18.21 16.19 11.67
CA LYS A 31 -16.94 15.50 11.94
C LYS A 31 -17.19 14.23 12.72
N ILE A 32 -16.60 13.11 12.28
CA ILE A 32 -16.80 11.78 12.86
C ILE A 32 -15.46 11.08 13.01
N SER A 33 -15.21 10.48 14.18
CA SER A 33 -14.02 9.65 14.43
C SER A 33 -14.15 8.31 13.67
N LEU A 34 -13.11 7.91 12.96
CA LEU A 34 -13.01 6.59 12.29
C LEU A 34 -12.76 5.44 13.27
N ILE A 35 -12.39 5.72 14.53
CA ILE A 35 -11.98 4.66 15.47
C ILE A 35 -13.18 3.80 15.86
N ASP A 36 -14.30 4.44 16.17
CA ASP A 36 -15.49 3.80 16.70
C ASP A 36 -16.67 3.87 15.71
N LEU A 37 -16.39 4.18 14.43
CA LEU A 37 -17.40 4.29 13.41
C LEU A 37 -17.85 2.92 12.95
N ASP A 38 -19.15 2.61 13.10
CA ASP A 38 -19.80 1.53 12.37
C ASP A 38 -19.98 1.97 10.91
N VAL A 39 -19.10 1.49 10.04
CA VAL A 39 -19.04 1.93 8.64
C VAL A 39 -20.27 1.46 7.84
N PRO A 40 -20.76 0.22 8.00
CA PRO A 40 -22.03 -0.23 7.40
C PRO A 40 -23.21 0.65 7.78
N GLU A 41 -23.44 0.91 9.09
CA GLU A 41 -24.51 1.76 9.56
C GLU A 41 -24.37 3.20 9.04
N PHE A 42 -23.14 3.71 9.03
CA PHE A 42 -22.84 5.04 8.51
C PHE A 42 -23.26 5.18 7.04
N PHE A 43 -22.88 4.22 6.17
CA PHE A 43 -23.23 4.28 4.76
C PHE A 43 -24.73 4.08 4.51
N ALA A 44 -25.41 3.25 5.30
CA ALA A 44 -26.86 3.07 5.21
C ALA A 44 -27.65 4.37 5.50
N GLY A 45 -27.05 5.29 6.24
CA GLY A 45 -27.63 6.61 6.55
C GLY A 45 -27.30 7.72 5.56
N LEU A 46 -26.48 7.44 4.50
CA LEU A 46 -26.10 8.45 3.51
C LEU A 46 -27.00 8.46 2.29
N SER A 47 -27.04 9.60 1.61
CA SER A 47 -27.69 9.81 0.33
C SER A 47 -26.68 10.19 -0.76
N GLU A 48 -27.08 10.10 -2.03
CA GLU A 48 -26.25 10.51 -3.18
C GLU A 48 -25.80 11.99 -3.17
N ASN A 49 -26.53 12.84 -2.44
CA ASN A 49 -26.25 14.27 -2.29
C ASN A 49 -25.26 14.57 -1.15
N ASP A 50 -24.82 13.57 -0.41
CA ASP A 50 -23.83 13.70 0.63
C ASP A 50 -22.40 13.64 0.04
N LYS A 51 -21.41 14.06 0.81
CA LYS A 51 -19.99 13.93 0.45
C LYS A 51 -19.22 13.48 1.67
N VAL A 52 -18.34 12.50 1.50
CA VAL A 52 -17.47 11.98 2.57
C VAL A 52 -16.03 12.35 2.29
N TYR A 53 -15.36 12.94 3.26
CA TYR A 53 -13.97 13.36 3.21
C TYR A 53 -13.16 12.60 4.27
N ILE A 54 -12.23 11.75 3.84
CA ILE A 54 -11.31 11.04 4.72
C ILE A 54 -10.11 11.95 4.98
N CYS A 55 -9.94 12.39 6.22
CA CYS A 55 -8.82 13.21 6.66
C CYS A 55 -7.76 12.32 7.30
N GLY A 56 -6.67 12.04 6.56
CA GLY A 56 -5.61 11.17 7.03
C GLY A 56 -4.56 10.89 5.97
N GLY A 57 -3.54 10.11 6.33
CA GLY A 57 -2.57 9.53 5.42
C GLY A 57 -2.96 8.12 4.97
N ASP A 58 -2.01 7.44 4.30
CA ASP A 58 -2.23 6.09 3.72
C ASP A 58 -2.77 5.08 4.74
N GLY A 59 -2.27 5.05 5.98
CA GLY A 59 -2.77 4.14 7.02
C GLY A 59 -4.22 4.40 7.43
N THR A 60 -4.67 5.66 7.44
CA THR A 60 -6.08 6.00 7.69
C THR A 60 -6.97 5.53 6.56
N LEU A 61 -6.51 5.74 5.32
CA LEU A 61 -7.21 5.30 4.12
C LEU A 61 -7.27 3.77 4.04
N CYS A 62 -6.17 3.06 4.33
CA CYS A 62 -6.12 1.60 4.36
C CYS A 62 -7.14 1.02 5.34
N ARG A 63 -7.21 1.57 6.56
CA ARG A 63 -8.20 1.16 7.56
C ARG A 63 -9.64 1.41 7.07
N PHE A 64 -9.92 2.58 6.52
CA PHE A 64 -11.24 2.88 5.95
C PHE A 64 -11.57 1.89 4.82
N ALA A 65 -10.65 1.66 3.89
CA ALA A 65 -10.82 0.76 2.76
C ALA A 65 -11.14 -0.69 3.19
N ASN A 66 -10.46 -1.20 4.25
CA ASN A 66 -10.76 -2.52 4.80
C ASN A 66 -12.15 -2.58 5.45
N ASN A 67 -12.55 -1.55 6.18
CA ASN A 67 -13.84 -1.50 6.85
C ASN A 67 -15.03 -1.27 5.90
N SER A 68 -14.78 -0.67 4.73
CA SER A 68 -15.82 -0.35 3.74
C SER A 68 -15.84 -1.30 2.53
N TYR A 69 -14.93 -2.26 2.47
CA TYR A 69 -14.83 -3.16 1.32
C TYR A 69 -16.12 -3.99 1.12
N GLY A 70 -16.62 -3.97 -0.11
CA GLY A 70 -17.85 -4.67 -0.48
C GLY A 70 -19.15 -3.95 -0.08
N LEU A 71 -19.05 -2.80 0.58
CA LEU A 71 -20.23 -1.98 0.88
C LEU A 71 -20.57 -1.07 -0.29
N GLU A 72 -21.86 -0.82 -0.48
CA GLU A 72 -22.33 0.20 -1.40
C GLU A 72 -21.99 1.60 -0.85
N MET A 73 -21.37 2.42 -1.69
CA MET A 73 -20.97 3.79 -1.36
C MET A 73 -21.85 4.77 -2.15
N PRO A 74 -22.98 5.22 -1.57
CA PRO A 74 -24.02 5.96 -2.31
C PRO A 74 -23.55 7.35 -2.76
N CYS A 75 -22.54 7.92 -2.14
CA CYS A 75 -22.05 9.27 -2.40
C CYS A 75 -20.54 9.30 -2.65
N PRO A 76 -20.00 10.39 -3.26
CA PRO A 76 -18.59 10.54 -3.50
C PRO A 76 -17.74 10.48 -2.22
N ILE A 77 -16.61 9.75 -2.31
CA ILE A 77 -15.61 9.63 -1.25
C ILE A 77 -14.33 10.33 -1.69
N TYR A 78 -13.86 11.25 -0.88
CA TYR A 78 -12.65 12.04 -1.14
C TYR A 78 -11.59 11.81 -0.06
N VAL A 79 -10.32 11.93 -0.42
CA VAL A 79 -9.22 11.95 0.55
C VAL A 79 -8.60 13.34 0.61
N ILE A 80 -8.48 13.85 1.82
CA ILE A 80 -7.78 15.10 2.08
C ILE A 80 -6.36 14.76 2.51
N ARG A 81 -5.40 15.26 1.75
CA ARG A 81 -3.98 15.05 1.99
C ARG A 81 -3.59 15.52 3.39
N SER A 82 -3.20 14.56 4.23
CA SER A 82 -2.71 14.81 5.57
C SER A 82 -1.61 13.78 5.90
N GLY A 83 -0.58 14.17 6.63
CA GLY A 83 0.56 13.29 6.89
C GLY A 83 1.72 13.45 5.90
N THR A 84 2.71 12.53 5.95
CA THR A 84 4.00 12.67 5.26
C THR A 84 4.12 11.85 3.97
N GLY A 85 3.40 10.73 3.82
CA GLY A 85 3.50 9.83 2.67
C GLY A 85 2.57 10.27 1.55
N ASN A 86 1.30 9.94 1.70
CA ASN A 86 0.25 10.13 0.69
C ASN A 86 0.57 9.41 -0.62
N ASP A 87 1.08 8.21 -0.52
CA ASP A 87 1.51 7.39 -1.66
C ASP A 87 0.34 7.07 -2.59
N PHE A 88 -0.83 6.77 -2.01
CA PHE A 88 -2.06 6.59 -2.77
C PHE A 88 -2.44 7.83 -3.58
N LEU A 89 -2.44 9.01 -2.97
CA LEU A 89 -2.80 10.26 -3.67
C LEU A 89 -1.79 10.62 -4.76
N ASN A 90 -0.50 10.35 -4.52
CA ASN A 90 0.54 10.53 -5.54
C ASN A 90 0.31 9.60 -6.72
N ASP A 91 -0.11 8.37 -6.45
CA ASP A 91 -0.35 7.34 -7.46
C ASP A 91 -1.53 7.68 -8.38
N ILE A 92 -2.64 8.16 -7.81
CA ILE A 92 -3.80 8.61 -8.60
C ILE A 92 -3.60 10.02 -9.22
N GLY A 93 -2.41 10.61 -9.10
CA GLY A 93 -2.07 11.91 -9.65
C GLY A 93 -2.87 13.05 -9.02
N GLN A 94 -3.13 13.00 -7.71
CA GLN A 94 -3.73 14.11 -6.97
C GLN A 94 -2.64 14.93 -6.27
N GLY A 95 -2.31 16.09 -6.84
CA GLY A 95 -1.35 17.04 -6.28
C GLY A 95 -1.87 17.71 -5.01
N LYS A 96 -0.99 18.46 -4.34
CA LYS A 96 -1.30 19.14 -3.07
C LYS A 96 -2.41 20.19 -3.18
N ASN A 97 -2.49 20.86 -4.33
CA ASN A 97 -3.43 21.96 -4.57
C ASN A 97 -4.57 21.58 -5.52
N ASP A 98 -4.64 20.30 -5.90
CA ASP A 98 -5.71 19.82 -6.79
C ASP A 98 -7.02 19.67 -6.03
N ALA A 99 -8.13 19.80 -6.74
CA ALA A 99 -9.43 19.43 -6.22
C ALA A 99 -9.44 17.94 -5.85
N PRO A 100 -10.07 17.57 -4.72
CA PRO A 100 -10.16 16.16 -4.32
C PRO A 100 -10.85 15.31 -5.39
N LYS A 101 -10.27 14.15 -5.69
CA LYS A 101 -10.85 13.17 -6.63
C LYS A 101 -11.74 12.19 -5.89
N ASP A 102 -12.86 11.77 -6.50
CA ASP A 102 -13.65 10.66 -5.99
C ASP A 102 -12.85 9.36 -6.12
N ILE A 103 -12.66 8.69 -4.98
CA ILE A 103 -11.80 7.51 -4.90
C ILE A 103 -12.57 6.19 -4.89
N ARG A 104 -13.91 6.19 -4.95
CA ARG A 104 -14.72 4.96 -4.85
C ARG A 104 -14.27 3.86 -5.80
N ARG A 105 -13.95 4.23 -7.05
CA ARG A 105 -13.47 3.27 -8.06
C ARG A 105 -12.18 2.52 -7.67
N TYR A 106 -11.34 3.12 -6.82
CA TYR A 106 -10.09 2.52 -6.36
C TYR A 106 -10.26 1.63 -5.12
N LEU A 107 -11.47 1.59 -4.55
CA LEU A 107 -11.77 0.80 -3.34
C LEU A 107 -12.50 -0.51 -3.64
N CYS A 108 -12.90 -0.73 -4.90
CA CYS A 108 -13.71 -1.89 -5.30
C CYS A 108 -12.87 -3.15 -5.54
N ASP A 109 -11.63 -3.01 -6.02
CA ASP A 109 -10.77 -4.10 -6.50
C ASP A 109 -9.48 -4.26 -5.70
N LEU A 110 -9.54 -4.02 -4.40
CA LEU A 110 -8.37 -4.11 -3.53
C LEU A 110 -7.87 -5.56 -3.39
N PRO A 111 -6.56 -5.80 -3.61
CA PRO A 111 -5.98 -7.13 -3.46
C PRO A 111 -6.03 -7.59 -2.00
N LEU A 112 -6.27 -8.89 -1.81
CA LEU A 112 -6.31 -9.55 -0.51
C LEU A 112 -4.97 -10.19 -0.21
N VAL A 113 -4.28 -9.71 0.81
CA VAL A 113 -3.04 -10.29 1.34
C VAL A 113 -3.39 -11.28 2.44
N LYS A 114 -2.87 -12.51 2.34
CA LYS A 114 -2.97 -13.54 3.38
C LYS A 114 -1.60 -13.79 4.00
N VAL A 115 -1.49 -13.68 5.31
CA VAL A 115 -0.26 -13.86 6.08
C VAL A 115 -0.56 -14.35 7.49
N ASN A 116 0.18 -15.35 7.99
CA ASN A 116 0.05 -15.87 9.35
C ASN A 116 -1.41 -16.14 9.78
N GLY A 117 -2.24 -16.69 8.87
CA GLY A 117 -3.66 -16.96 9.11
C GLY A 117 -4.58 -15.75 9.11
N GLN A 118 -4.06 -14.56 8.87
CA GLN A 118 -4.83 -13.32 8.75
C GLN A 118 -5.04 -12.93 7.28
N SER A 119 -6.06 -12.15 7.01
CA SER A 119 -6.38 -11.61 5.69
C SER A 119 -6.60 -10.10 5.79
N VAL A 120 -5.86 -9.33 4.99
CA VAL A 120 -5.90 -7.87 4.98
C VAL A 120 -5.87 -7.38 3.54
N ARG A 121 -6.71 -6.41 3.19
CA ARG A 121 -6.62 -5.75 1.88
C ARG A 121 -5.62 -4.61 1.93
N CYS A 122 -4.81 -4.49 0.88
CA CYS A 122 -3.86 -3.40 0.78
C CYS A 122 -4.27 -2.38 -0.30
N ILE A 123 -3.98 -1.11 -0.03
CA ILE A 123 -4.24 0.00 -0.96
C ILE A 123 -3.02 0.34 -1.81
N ASN A 124 -1.82 0.19 -1.26
CA ASN A 124 -0.56 0.48 -1.96
C ASN A 124 0.25 -0.79 -2.20
N GLY A 125 0.48 -1.62 -1.18
CA GLY A 125 1.19 -2.87 -1.35
C GLY A 125 1.69 -3.52 -0.07
N ALA A 126 2.33 -4.69 -0.27
CA ALA A 126 2.94 -5.50 0.77
C ALA A 126 4.40 -5.80 0.41
N GLY A 127 5.33 -5.71 1.36
CA GLY A 127 6.75 -5.94 1.10
C GLY A 127 7.40 -6.82 2.16
N LEU A 128 7.94 -7.98 1.73
CA LEU A 128 8.69 -8.91 2.56
C LEU A 128 10.19 -8.68 2.37
N GLY A 129 10.92 -8.68 3.46
CA GLY A 129 12.38 -8.51 3.45
C GLY A 129 12.85 -7.18 4.05
N VAL A 130 13.74 -6.46 3.36
CA VAL A 130 14.28 -5.19 3.86
C VAL A 130 13.20 -4.15 4.11
N ASP A 131 12.11 -4.17 3.37
CA ASP A 131 10.97 -3.28 3.52
C ASP A 131 10.33 -3.42 4.91
N GLY A 132 9.99 -4.66 5.27
CA GLY A 132 9.47 -4.98 6.60
C GLY A 132 10.50 -4.70 7.71
N ALA A 133 11.78 -5.00 7.47
CA ALA A 133 12.85 -4.73 8.43
C ALA A 133 13.01 -3.22 8.71
N VAL A 134 12.89 -2.38 7.69
CA VAL A 134 12.92 -0.92 7.83
C VAL A 134 11.71 -0.42 8.61
N CYS A 135 10.51 -0.90 8.31
CA CYS A 135 9.30 -0.53 9.03
C CYS A 135 9.40 -0.94 10.51
N ASN A 136 9.85 -2.16 10.81
CA ASN A 136 10.11 -2.62 12.18
C ASN A 136 11.15 -1.73 12.88
N GLY A 137 12.26 -1.42 12.21
CA GLY A 137 13.30 -0.54 12.76
C GLY A 137 12.78 0.87 13.10
N VAL A 138 11.84 1.39 12.34
CA VAL A 138 11.16 2.67 12.62
C VAL A 138 10.27 2.55 13.86
N GLU A 139 9.51 1.47 13.99
CA GLU A 139 8.68 1.24 15.19
C GLU A 139 9.53 1.09 16.45
N GLU A 140 10.60 0.29 16.39
CA GLU A 140 11.53 0.14 17.51
C GLU A 140 12.16 1.47 17.90
N PHE A 141 12.59 2.27 16.90
CA PHE A 141 13.15 3.60 17.17
C PHE A 141 12.15 4.49 17.90
N LYS A 142 10.90 4.53 17.43
CA LYS A 142 9.83 5.31 18.08
C LYS A 142 9.59 4.85 19.52
N LYS A 143 9.50 3.52 19.75
CA LYS A 143 9.31 2.94 21.09
C LYS A 143 10.48 3.27 22.03
N LYS A 144 11.73 3.15 21.57
CA LYS A 144 12.95 3.38 22.39
C LYS A 144 13.19 4.85 22.70
N THR A 145 12.85 5.76 21.79
CA THR A 145 13.19 7.19 21.94
C THR A 145 12.01 8.06 22.34
N ASN A 146 10.80 7.52 22.38
CA ASN A 146 9.54 8.24 22.55
C ASN A 146 9.36 9.41 21.55
N LYS A 147 10.07 9.35 20.40
CA LYS A 147 9.99 10.36 19.34
C LYS A 147 8.92 9.97 18.34
N LYS A 148 8.06 10.91 17.96
CA LYS A 148 7.00 10.71 16.96
C LYS A 148 7.53 10.54 15.52
N LYS A 149 8.72 11.09 15.22
CA LYS A 149 9.33 11.04 13.88
C LYS A 149 10.63 10.24 13.90
N ALA A 150 10.77 9.29 12.98
CA ALA A 150 11.99 8.55 12.71
C ALA A 150 12.49 8.89 11.31
N ASN A 151 13.81 8.84 11.12
CA ASN A 151 14.41 9.02 9.79
C ASN A 151 14.49 7.67 9.08
N TYR A 152 13.51 7.40 8.22
CA TYR A 152 13.42 6.18 7.43
C TYR A 152 14.68 5.90 6.60
N THR A 153 15.28 6.94 6.00
CA THR A 153 16.48 6.81 5.18
C THR A 153 17.66 6.28 6.01
N VAL A 154 17.86 6.80 7.23
CA VAL A 154 18.96 6.34 8.10
C VAL A 154 18.74 4.88 8.52
N ILE A 155 17.50 4.49 8.80
CA ILE A 155 17.16 3.12 9.17
C ILE A 155 17.35 2.20 7.96
N ALA A 156 16.86 2.57 6.78
CA ALA A 156 17.08 1.83 5.55
C ALA A 156 18.56 1.62 5.21
N LEU A 157 19.40 2.67 5.36
CA LEU A 157 20.83 2.55 5.16
C LEU A 157 21.50 1.60 6.14
N LYS A 158 21.04 1.53 7.40
CA LYS A 158 21.55 0.55 8.38
C LYS A 158 21.15 -0.88 8.03
N GLU A 159 19.89 -1.10 7.66
CA GLU A 159 19.40 -2.42 7.25
C GLU A 159 20.17 -2.90 6.00
N LEU A 160 20.17 -2.13 4.93
CA LEU A 160 20.89 -2.45 3.68
C LEU A 160 22.41 -2.59 3.91
N GLY A 161 22.99 -1.76 4.78
CA GLY A 161 24.43 -1.71 5.00
C GLY A 161 25.00 -2.97 5.68
N TYR A 162 24.39 -3.44 6.78
CA TYR A 162 24.97 -4.53 7.57
C TYR A 162 24.01 -5.42 8.33
N LYS A 163 22.77 -4.99 8.61
CA LYS A 163 21.88 -5.75 9.48
C LYS A 163 21.11 -6.84 8.74
N TYR A 164 20.53 -6.50 7.59
CA TYR A 164 19.67 -7.42 6.87
C TYR A 164 20.43 -8.63 6.31
N LYS A 165 19.94 -9.84 6.63
CA LYS A 165 20.45 -11.10 6.11
C LYS A 165 19.55 -11.53 4.96
N ARG A 166 20.10 -11.64 3.78
CA ARG A 166 19.42 -11.99 2.55
C ARG A 166 18.99 -13.46 2.56
N PRO A 167 17.70 -13.77 2.57
CA PRO A 167 17.19 -15.13 2.35
C PRO A 167 17.18 -15.48 0.86
N ASN A 168 16.92 -16.74 0.54
CA ASN A 168 16.48 -17.14 -0.78
C ASN A 168 14.94 -17.09 -0.81
N ALA A 169 14.37 -16.90 -2.00
CA ALA A 169 12.95 -16.83 -2.17
C ALA A 169 12.45 -17.61 -3.37
N LYS A 170 11.23 -18.12 -3.23
CA LYS A 170 10.42 -18.64 -4.32
C LYS A 170 9.23 -17.69 -4.51
N LEU A 171 9.06 -17.21 -5.72
CA LEU A 171 7.93 -16.41 -6.16
C LEU A 171 7.09 -17.25 -7.12
N THR A 172 5.79 -17.30 -6.90
CA THR A 172 4.83 -17.86 -7.85
C THR A 172 3.88 -16.76 -8.29
N VAL A 173 3.77 -16.55 -9.60
CA VAL A 173 2.88 -15.58 -10.24
C VAL A 173 1.98 -16.32 -11.23
N ASP A 174 0.68 -16.34 -10.99
CA ASP A 174 -0.31 -17.01 -11.85
C ASP A 174 0.09 -18.46 -12.22
N GLY A 175 0.69 -19.19 -11.27
CA GLY A 175 1.17 -20.55 -11.43
C GLY A 175 2.60 -20.69 -11.97
N GLN A 176 3.20 -19.64 -12.52
CA GLN A 176 4.61 -19.65 -12.95
C GLN A 176 5.54 -19.42 -11.76
N VAL A 177 6.57 -20.26 -11.64
CA VAL A 177 7.53 -20.26 -10.52
C VAL A 177 8.83 -19.62 -10.93
N TYR A 178 9.35 -18.75 -10.03
CA TYR A 178 10.64 -18.07 -10.12
C TYR A 178 11.41 -18.31 -8.83
N GLU A 179 12.72 -18.54 -8.93
CA GLU A 179 13.59 -18.75 -7.78
C GLU A 179 14.68 -17.70 -7.74
N TYR A 180 14.87 -17.09 -6.58
CA TYR A 180 15.83 -16.02 -6.36
C TYR A 180 16.74 -16.34 -5.18
N SER A 181 18.05 -16.11 -5.37
CA SER A 181 19.02 -16.19 -4.29
C SER A 181 19.36 -14.79 -3.77
N GLU A 182 19.68 -14.72 -2.46
CA GLU A 182 20.15 -13.49 -1.82
C GLU A 182 19.18 -12.30 -2.01
N VAL A 183 17.92 -12.50 -1.67
CA VAL A 183 16.86 -11.52 -1.86
C VAL A 183 16.96 -10.38 -0.85
N TRP A 184 16.88 -9.15 -1.34
CA TRP A 184 16.76 -7.94 -0.54
C TRP A 184 15.32 -7.61 -0.19
N ALA A 185 14.44 -7.63 -1.18
CA ALA A 185 13.02 -7.31 -1.05
C ALA A 185 12.18 -8.05 -2.08
N MET A 186 10.98 -8.44 -1.67
CA MET A 186 9.88 -8.87 -2.52
C MET A 186 8.67 -7.99 -2.19
N SER A 187 8.37 -7.04 -3.06
CA SER A 187 7.31 -6.05 -2.83
C SER A 187 6.19 -6.22 -3.85
N THR A 188 5.01 -6.64 -3.38
CA THR A 188 3.81 -6.77 -4.20
C THR A 188 3.02 -5.47 -4.13
N MET A 189 2.81 -4.82 -5.26
CA MET A 189 2.34 -3.44 -5.38
C MET A 189 1.01 -3.36 -6.12
N LYS A 190 -0.01 -2.75 -5.50
CA LYS A 190 -1.26 -2.33 -6.16
C LYS A 190 -1.13 -0.95 -6.80
N GLY A 191 -0.32 -0.08 -6.22
CA GLY A 191 0.05 1.23 -6.76
C GLY A 191 1.53 1.29 -7.09
N ARG A 192 1.99 2.41 -7.69
CA ARG A 192 3.41 2.61 -8.02
C ARG A 192 4.27 2.95 -6.81
N PHE A 193 3.68 3.51 -5.74
CA PHE A 193 4.41 4.13 -4.63
C PHE A 193 4.12 3.47 -3.30
N TYR A 194 5.13 3.43 -2.43
CA TYR A 194 5.01 3.17 -1.00
C TYR A 194 6.14 3.88 -0.23
N GLY A 195 6.09 3.83 1.11
CA GLY A 195 7.18 4.32 1.98
C GLY A 195 7.46 5.82 1.90
N GLY A 196 6.49 6.62 1.46
CA GLY A 196 6.60 8.07 1.39
C GLY A 196 7.21 8.58 0.09
N GLY A 197 6.81 8.04 -1.03
CA GLY A 197 7.18 8.51 -2.37
C GLY A 197 8.26 7.69 -3.07
N MET A 198 8.53 6.46 -2.62
CA MET A 198 9.37 5.52 -3.36
C MET A 198 8.54 4.87 -4.48
N MET A 199 8.96 5.04 -5.73
CA MET A 199 8.32 4.50 -6.93
C MET A 199 8.82 3.06 -7.19
N VAL A 200 8.25 2.10 -6.49
CA VAL A 200 8.70 0.69 -6.46
C VAL A 200 8.32 -0.08 -7.71
N ALA A 201 7.12 0.15 -8.23
CA ALA A 201 6.61 -0.46 -9.44
C ALA A 201 6.24 0.63 -10.47
N PRO A 202 7.23 1.18 -11.22
CA PRO A 202 7.03 2.37 -12.04
C PRO A 202 5.93 2.24 -13.11
N LEU A 203 5.73 1.02 -13.62
CA LEU A 203 4.75 0.72 -14.68
C LEU A 203 3.43 0.17 -14.14
N GLN A 204 3.29 -0.02 -12.82
CA GLN A 204 2.05 -0.52 -12.24
C GLN A 204 0.89 0.43 -12.55
N ASP A 205 -0.17 -0.14 -13.10
CA ASP A 205 -1.46 0.52 -13.25
C ASP A 205 -2.42 0.02 -12.18
N ARG A 206 -2.85 0.90 -11.29
CA ARG A 206 -3.80 0.60 -10.22
C ARG A 206 -5.15 0.08 -10.74
N GLU A 207 -5.53 0.44 -11.96
CA GLU A 207 -6.81 0.09 -12.57
C GLU A 207 -6.74 -1.18 -13.44
N SER A 208 -5.55 -1.78 -13.62
CA SER A 208 -5.35 -3.00 -14.43
C SER A 208 -6.01 -4.26 -13.85
N GLY A 209 -6.47 -4.22 -12.60
CA GLY A 209 -6.94 -5.41 -11.88
C GLY A 209 -5.81 -6.28 -11.32
N LYS A 210 -4.57 -6.10 -11.77
CA LYS A 210 -3.38 -6.86 -11.37
C LYS A 210 -2.58 -6.15 -10.27
N VAL A 211 -1.58 -6.86 -9.76
CA VAL A 211 -0.50 -6.32 -8.94
C VAL A 211 0.85 -6.59 -9.59
N SER A 212 1.85 -5.73 -9.33
CA SER A 212 3.24 -5.97 -9.73
C SER A 212 4.05 -6.46 -8.56
N VAL A 213 4.85 -7.50 -8.75
CA VAL A 213 5.86 -7.93 -7.76
C VAL A 213 7.23 -7.46 -8.21
N MET A 214 7.86 -6.62 -7.40
CA MET A 214 9.26 -6.24 -7.55
C MET A 214 10.13 -7.19 -6.72
N ALA A 215 10.95 -8.00 -7.38
CA ALA A 215 12.01 -8.80 -6.79
C ALA A 215 13.33 -8.05 -6.90
N MET A 216 13.97 -7.72 -5.75
CA MET A 216 15.32 -7.19 -5.71
C MET A 216 16.24 -8.23 -5.07
N HIS A 217 17.25 -8.70 -5.81
CA HIS A 217 18.08 -9.83 -5.40
C HIS A 217 19.54 -9.69 -5.84
N GLY A 218 20.42 -10.55 -5.30
CA GLY A 218 21.85 -10.62 -5.67
C GLY A 218 22.61 -9.32 -5.38
N GLY A 219 23.71 -9.15 -6.08
CA GLY A 219 24.58 -7.98 -6.01
C GLY A 219 25.33 -7.78 -4.68
N SER A 220 26.32 -6.92 -4.70
CA SER A 220 27.01 -6.50 -3.47
C SER A 220 26.18 -5.45 -2.72
N ARG A 221 26.42 -5.30 -1.40
CA ARG A 221 25.76 -4.28 -0.58
C ARG A 221 25.95 -2.85 -1.13
N LEU A 222 27.13 -2.53 -1.62
CA LEU A 222 27.41 -1.22 -2.22
C LEU A 222 26.60 -0.99 -3.49
N LYS A 223 26.51 -2.02 -4.36
CA LYS A 223 25.70 -1.95 -5.58
C LYS A 223 24.21 -1.79 -5.23
N THR A 224 23.73 -2.57 -4.26
CA THR A 224 22.32 -2.47 -3.80
C THR A 224 22.01 -1.08 -3.24
N LEU A 225 22.91 -0.48 -2.44
CA LEU A 225 22.73 0.89 -1.96
C LEU A 225 22.62 1.90 -3.12
N ALA A 226 23.48 1.75 -4.15
CA ALA A 226 23.44 2.61 -5.32
C ALA A 226 22.14 2.45 -6.12
N VAL A 227 21.65 1.22 -6.29
CA VAL A 227 20.36 0.92 -6.96
C VAL A 227 19.19 1.43 -6.11
N PHE A 228 19.23 1.22 -4.78
CA PHE A 228 18.18 1.67 -3.86
C PHE A 228 17.96 3.18 -3.91
N THR A 229 19.00 4.00 -4.08
CA THR A 229 18.84 5.45 -4.20
C THR A 229 17.99 5.86 -5.41
N LYS A 230 17.93 5.02 -6.44
CA LYS A 230 17.17 5.26 -7.67
C LYS A 230 15.69 4.89 -7.56
N ILE A 231 15.28 4.21 -6.48
CA ILE A 231 13.90 3.76 -6.29
C ILE A 231 12.91 4.94 -6.19
N LYS A 232 13.39 6.09 -5.76
CA LYS A 232 12.56 7.29 -5.61
C LYS A 232 11.92 7.75 -6.93
N ASN A 233 12.59 7.53 -8.05
CA ASN A 233 12.13 7.93 -9.39
C ASN A 233 11.93 6.75 -10.33
N GLY A 234 11.88 5.52 -9.80
CA GLY A 234 11.69 4.30 -10.59
C GLY A 234 12.92 3.82 -11.35
N GLY A 235 14.07 4.54 -11.26
CA GLY A 235 15.29 4.22 -12.02
C GLY A 235 15.96 2.91 -11.62
N HIS A 236 15.57 2.29 -10.50
CA HIS A 236 16.03 0.96 -10.09
C HIS A 236 15.58 -0.13 -11.07
N ALA A 237 14.42 0.02 -11.72
CA ALA A 237 13.88 -0.95 -12.68
C ALA A 237 14.78 -1.14 -13.92
N ALA A 238 15.69 -0.20 -14.22
CA ALA A 238 16.67 -0.34 -15.29
C ALA A 238 17.81 -1.32 -14.95
N HIS A 239 17.92 -1.76 -13.69
CA HIS A 239 18.96 -2.70 -13.22
C HIS A 239 18.46 -4.15 -13.27
N THR A 240 18.15 -4.63 -14.48
CA THR A 240 17.52 -5.95 -14.71
C THR A 240 18.36 -7.13 -14.20
N GLU A 241 19.64 -6.92 -13.93
CA GLU A 241 20.51 -7.92 -13.29
C GLU A 241 20.29 -8.09 -11.77
N MET A 242 19.47 -7.21 -11.16
CA MET A 242 19.16 -7.22 -9.73
C MET A 242 17.69 -6.99 -9.41
N VAL A 243 16.94 -6.47 -10.38
CA VAL A 243 15.55 -6.06 -10.19
C VAL A 243 14.71 -6.65 -11.31
N GLU A 244 13.71 -7.42 -10.94
CA GLU A 244 12.69 -7.94 -11.85
C GLU A 244 11.32 -7.49 -11.35
N ILE A 245 10.43 -7.10 -12.27
CA ILE A 245 9.06 -6.68 -11.95
C ILE A 245 8.12 -7.50 -12.80
N ILE A 246 7.26 -8.29 -12.16
CA ILE A 246 6.34 -9.23 -12.80
C ILE A 246 4.91 -8.89 -12.37
N GLU A 247 3.99 -8.87 -13.32
CA GLU A 247 2.57 -8.61 -13.05
C GLU A 247 1.76 -9.91 -13.00
N GLY A 248 0.76 -9.97 -12.14
CA GLY A 248 -0.16 -11.10 -12.06
C GLY A 248 -1.36 -10.84 -11.15
N TYR A 249 -2.28 -11.80 -11.12
CA TYR A 249 -3.48 -11.80 -10.28
C TYR A 249 -3.28 -12.57 -8.97
N GLU A 250 -2.58 -13.71 -9.05
CA GLU A 250 -2.33 -14.60 -7.92
C GLU A 250 -0.82 -14.66 -7.66
N ILE A 251 -0.42 -14.15 -6.50
CA ILE A 251 0.98 -14.08 -6.10
C ILE A 251 1.19 -14.92 -4.84
N SER A 252 2.25 -15.72 -4.81
CA SER A 252 2.76 -16.35 -3.61
C SER A 252 4.26 -16.09 -3.48
N VAL A 253 4.67 -15.65 -2.31
CA VAL A 253 6.09 -15.40 -1.95
C VAL A 253 6.45 -16.27 -0.77
N GLU A 254 7.53 -17.03 -0.90
CA GLU A 254 8.08 -17.90 0.14
C GLU A 254 9.55 -17.59 0.34
N PHE A 255 9.97 -17.33 1.58
CA PHE A 255 11.38 -17.14 1.97
C PHE A 255 11.88 -18.35 2.76
N ASP A 256 13.13 -18.75 2.55
CA ASP A 256 13.78 -19.85 3.28
C ASP A 256 14.03 -19.51 4.78
N LYS A 257 13.86 -18.25 5.16
CA LYS A 257 13.99 -17.76 6.55
C LYS A 257 12.93 -16.73 6.86
N PRO A 258 12.37 -16.73 8.08
CA PRO A 258 11.42 -15.72 8.51
C PRO A 258 12.00 -14.30 8.41
N CYS A 259 11.19 -13.38 7.93
CA CYS A 259 11.50 -11.96 7.81
C CYS A 259 10.35 -11.12 8.36
N TYR A 260 10.52 -9.81 8.34
CA TYR A 260 9.42 -8.87 8.55
C TYR A 260 8.69 -8.63 7.24
N LEU A 261 7.37 -8.69 7.27
CA LEU A 261 6.48 -8.22 6.21
C LEU A 261 5.88 -6.88 6.64
N GLN A 262 5.78 -5.94 5.72
CA GLN A 262 4.93 -4.76 5.89
C GLN A 262 3.73 -4.82 4.94
N ILE A 263 2.55 -4.39 5.36
CA ILE A 263 1.36 -4.20 4.52
C ILE A 263 0.87 -2.77 4.77
N ASP A 264 0.95 -1.90 3.78
CA ASP A 264 0.62 -0.47 3.88
C ASP A 264 1.24 0.23 5.12
N GLY A 265 2.44 -0.21 5.54
CA GLY A 265 3.18 0.31 6.68
C GLY A 265 2.93 -0.40 8.02
N GLU A 266 1.98 -1.33 8.11
CA GLU A 266 1.79 -2.19 9.29
C GLU A 266 2.75 -3.38 9.23
N VAL A 267 3.39 -3.73 10.37
CA VAL A 267 4.48 -4.73 10.43
C VAL A 267 3.98 -6.05 10.99
N TYR A 268 4.30 -7.13 10.29
CA TYR A 268 4.10 -8.52 10.69
C TYR A 268 5.46 -9.18 10.90
N ALA A 269 5.69 -9.75 12.07
CA ALA A 269 6.93 -10.45 12.39
C ALA A 269 6.86 -11.94 12.03
N ASP A 270 8.05 -12.57 11.90
CA ASP A 270 8.21 -14.00 11.71
C ASP A 270 7.44 -14.56 10.50
N VAL A 271 7.47 -13.83 9.40
CA VAL A 271 6.78 -14.21 8.15
C VAL A 271 7.75 -14.93 7.24
N SER A 272 7.45 -16.18 6.89
CA SER A 272 8.18 -16.94 5.87
C SER A 272 7.45 -16.92 4.52
N SER A 273 6.14 -16.68 4.51
CA SER A 273 5.36 -16.63 3.28
C SER A 273 4.15 -15.72 3.41
N TYR A 274 3.74 -15.16 2.27
CA TYR A 274 2.45 -14.50 2.12
C TYR A 274 1.91 -14.76 0.71
N SER A 275 0.61 -14.59 0.54
CA SER A 275 -0.01 -14.60 -0.78
C SER A 275 -0.88 -13.38 -0.99
N VAL A 276 -1.03 -12.99 -2.25
CA VAL A 276 -1.89 -11.89 -2.68
C VAL A 276 -2.80 -12.39 -3.77
N SER A 277 -4.09 -12.14 -3.64
CA SER A 277 -5.09 -12.43 -4.67
C SER A 277 -5.83 -11.15 -5.07
N CYS A 278 -5.92 -10.92 -6.37
CA CYS A 278 -6.68 -9.82 -6.95
C CYS A 278 -8.09 -10.27 -7.33
N PRO A 279 -9.12 -9.45 -7.10
CA PRO A 279 -10.44 -9.71 -7.67
C PRO A 279 -10.35 -9.70 -9.20
N ARG A 280 -10.85 -10.76 -9.84
CA ARG A 280 -10.93 -10.84 -11.31
C ARG A 280 -12.33 -10.45 -11.77
N LYS A 281 -12.42 -9.67 -12.84
CA LYS A 281 -13.70 -9.36 -13.47
C LYS A 281 -14.20 -10.61 -14.24
N GLU A 282 -15.50 -10.85 -14.24
CA GLU A 282 -16.09 -12.01 -14.94
C GLU A 282 -15.75 -12.06 -16.44
N THR A 283 -15.54 -10.90 -17.07
CA THR A 283 -15.12 -10.80 -18.47
C THR A 283 -13.71 -11.36 -18.70
N GLU A 284 -12.77 -11.08 -17.78
CA GLU A 284 -11.39 -11.54 -17.86
C GLU A 284 -11.28 -13.08 -17.69
N ILE A 285 -12.14 -13.66 -16.82
CA ILE A 285 -12.21 -15.12 -16.61
C ILE A 285 -12.73 -15.82 -17.87
N LYS A 286 -13.68 -15.20 -18.60
CA LYS A 286 -14.20 -15.77 -19.85
C LYS A 286 -13.17 -15.76 -20.96
N GLU A 287 -12.45 -14.66 -21.15
CA GLU A 287 -11.40 -14.53 -22.17
C GLU A 287 -10.26 -15.54 -21.96
N GLU A 288 -9.82 -15.75 -20.69
CA GLU A 288 -8.82 -16.78 -20.39
C GLU A 288 -9.34 -18.21 -20.70
N ASN A 289 -10.58 -18.52 -20.31
CA ASN A 289 -11.16 -19.84 -20.60
C ASN A 289 -11.35 -20.11 -22.09
N GLU A 290 -11.69 -19.10 -22.88
CA GLU A 290 -11.79 -19.20 -24.33
C GLU A 290 -10.40 -19.41 -24.98
N ALA A 291 -9.38 -18.69 -24.52
CA ALA A 291 -8.01 -18.85 -24.99
C ALA A 291 -7.42 -20.24 -24.67
N PHE A 292 -7.78 -20.85 -23.53
CA PHE A 292 -7.38 -22.22 -23.18
C PHE A 292 -8.17 -23.30 -23.96
N ALA A 293 -9.35 -22.97 -24.47
CA ALA A 293 -10.16 -23.94 -25.26
C ALA A 293 -9.73 -24.00 -26.74
N GLU A 294 -8.94 -23.05 -27.22
CA GLU A 294 -8.41 -22.97 -28.58
C GLU A 294 -7.01 -23.59 -28.74
N VAL A 295 -6.38 -24.10 -27.66
CA VAL A 295 -5.08 -24.81 -27.67
C VAL A 295 -5.27 -26.30 -27.46
#